data_338017a6b202b1766f6be69b28c61813
#
_entry.id   338017a6b202b1766f6be69b28c61813
#
_cell.length_a   1.000
_cell.length_b   1.000
_cell.length_c   1.000
_cell.angle_alpha   90.00
_cell.angle_beta   90.00
_cell.angle_gamma   90.00
#
_symmetry.space_group_name_H-M   'P 1'
#
loop_
_entity.id
_entity.type
_entity.pdbx_description
1 polymer ?
#
loop_
_entity_poly.entity_id
_entity_poly.type
_entity_poly.pdbx_seq_one_letter_code
_entity_poly.pdbx_strand_id
1 'polypeptide(L)'
;MSSSSEMPVKVIRSARRKRTVAGRINSGVLEVRIPGWMSQREEAEAVADMLARVAKRTTTQHASDEQLAQRAHELNAKYLDSRATVGSIRWVSNQNTRWGSTSLATGDIRISDRLQKVPDYVLDSVIIHELTHTFIPGHPKEFWNWADRAPKAERAKGYLEAFARFGHIQED
;
A
#
# COMPACT_ATOMS: atom_id res chain seq x y z
N MET A 1 -12.49 -26.37 7.43
CA MET A 1 -13.46 -25.94 6.38
C MET A 1 -13.33 -24.43 6.24
N SER A 2 -12.50 -24.00 5.31
CA SER A 2 -12.28 -22.57 5.05
C SER A 2 -13.45 -22.04 4.23
N SER A 3 -14.33 -21.27 4.84
CA SER A 3 -15.31 -20.46 4.13
C SER A 3 -14.55 -19.48 3.25
N SER A 4 -14.50 -19.73 1.95
CA SER A 4 -14.19 -18.70 0.96
C SER A 4 -15.27 -17.63 1.11
N SER A 5 -14.97 -16.55 1.81
CA SER A 5 -15.82 -15.36 1.83
C SER A 5 -15.83 -14.80 0.40
N GLU A 6 -16.81 -15.23 -0.39
CA GLU A 6 -17.06 -14.63 -1.68
C GLU A 6 -17.34 -13.14 -1.46
N MET A 7 -16.53 -12.29 -2.08
CA MET A 7 -16.72 -10.84 -2.02
C MET A 7 -18.11 -10.50 -2.57
N PRO A 8 -18.98 -9.83 -1.81
CA PRO A 8 -20.30 -9.46 -2.30
C PRO A 8 -20.18 -8.52 -3.50
N VAL A 9 -20.97 -8.76 -4.52
CA VAL A 9 -20.97 -7.99 -5.79
C VAL A 9 -22.27 -7.24 -5.94
N LYS A 10 -22.19 -5.96 -6.28
CA LYS A 10 -23.32 -5.12 -6.65
C LYS A 10 -23.17 -4.65 -8.09
N VAL A 11 -24.09 -5.04 -8.96
CA VAL A 11 -24.09 -4.59 -10.36
C VAL A 11 -24.92 -3.32 -10.49
N ILE A 12 -24.38 -2.30 -11.15
CA ILE A 12 -25.02 -1.02 -11.42
C ILE A 12 -25.08 -0.83 -12.92
N ARG A 13 -26.29 -0.85 -13.49
CA ARG A 13 -26.54 -0.59 -14.91
C ARG A 13 -26.63 0.91 -15.17
N SER A 14 -25.91 1.41 -16.16
CA SER A 14 -25.86 2.84 -16.49
C SER A 14 -26.27 3.07 -17.95
N ALA A 15 -27.34 3.82 -18.15
CA ALA A 15 -27.79 4.23 -19.48
C ALA A 15 -26.78 5.16 -20.20
N ARG A 16 -25.95 5.88 -19.45
CA ARG A 16 -24.93 6.78 -20.00
C ARG A 16 -23.68 6.06 -20.51
N ARG A 17 -23.42 4.83 -20.05
CA ARG A 17 -22.25 4.05 -20.47
C ARG A 17 -22.56 3.28 -21.76
N LYS A 18 -21.72 3.48 -22.78
CA LYS A 18 -21.93 2.81 -24.09
C LYS A 18 -21.03 1.57 -24.27
N ARG A 19 -19.83 1.53 -23.69
CA ARG A 19 -18.83 0.47 -23.94
C ARG A 19 -17.96 0.08 -22.74
N THR A 20 -18.00 0.81 -21.64
CA THR A 20 -17.04 0.61 -20.54
C THR A 20 -17.63 -0.13 -19.36
N VAL A 21 -16.93 -1.13 -18.88
CA VAL A 21 -17.15 -1.78 -17.58
C VAL A 21 -16.15 -1.21 -16.58
N ALA A 22 -16.59 -0.88 -15.38
CA ALA A 22 -15.72 -0.40 -14.31
C ALA A 22 -16.11 -1.04 -12.98
N GLY A 23 -15.12 -1.45 -12.20
CA GLY A 23 -15.31 -1.97 -10.85
C GLY A 23 -14.67 -1.05 -9.81
N ARG A 24 -15.31 -0.92 -8.66
CA ARG A 24 -14.80 -0.21 -7.49
C ARG A 24 -15.18 -0.98 -6.23
N ILE A 25 -14.24 -1.14 -5.30
CA ILE A 25 -14.55 -1.69 -3.98
C ILE A 25 -15.00 -0.53 -3.09
N ASN A 26 -16.19 -0.67 -2.52
CA ASN A 26 -16.76 0.27 -1.58
C ASN A 26 -17.29 -0.48 -0.37
N SER A 27 -16.73 -0.21 0.81
CA SER A 27 -17.12 -0.87 2.08
C SER A 27 -17.16 -2.41 2.00
N GLY A 28 -16.16 -3.02 1.32
CA GLY A 28 -16.06 -4.49 1.18
C GLY A 28 -16.96 -5.10 0.10
N VAL A 29 -17.74 -4.28 -0.64
CA VAL A 29 -18.58 -4.71 -1.76
C VAL A 29 -17.95 -4.30 -3.08
N LEU A 30 -17.84 -5.22 -4.04
CA LEU A 30 -17.42 -4.91 -5.40
C LEU A 30 -18.59 -4.33 -6.20
N GLU A 31 -18.60 -3.00 -6.41
CA GLU A 31 -19.54 -2.35 -7.31
C GLU A 31 -19.04 -2.46 -8.75
N VAL A 32 -19.76 -3.20 -9.60
CA VAL A 32 -19.47 -3.32 -11.03
C VAL A 32 -20.48 -2.48 -11.83
N ARG A 33 -19.98 -1.47 -12.52
CA ARG A 33 -20.79 -0.58 -13.36
C ARG A 33 -20.69 -1.01 -14.81
N ILE A 34 -21.83 -1.37 -15.41
CA ILE A 34 -21.95 -1.86 -16.79
C ILE A 34 -22.88 -0.98 -17.61
N PRO A 35 -22.78 -1.03 -18.97
CA PRO A 35 -23.79 -0.48 -19.87
C PRO A 35 -25.18 -1.07 -19.63
N GLY A 36 -26.22 -0.24 -19.74
CA GLY A 36 -27.60 -0.67 -19.52
C GLY A 36 -28.11 -1.73 -20.49
N TRP A 37 -27.54 -1.77 -21.71
CA TRP A 37 -27.93 -2.69 -22.79
C TRP A 37 -27.28 -4.10 -22.69
N MET A 38 -26.34 -4.30 -21.79
CA MET A 38 -25.67 -5.59 -21.63
C MET A 38 -26.63 -6.71 -21.31
N SER A 39 -26.49 -7.83 -22.01
CA SER A 39 -27.24 -9.07 -21.71
C SER A 39 -26.82 -9.67 -20.36
N GLN A 40 -27.62 -10.55 -19.80
CA GLN A 40 -27.30 -11.25 -18.54
C GLN A 40 -26.00 -12.07 -18.66
N ARG A 41 -25.74 -12.66 -19.82
CA ARG A 41 -24.51 -13.42 -20.07
C ARG A 41 -23.30 -12.52 -20.06
N GLU A 42 -23.33 -11.40 -20.79
CA GLU A 42 -22.22 -10.43 -20.82
C GLU A 42 -21.99 -9.79 -19.45
N GLU A 43 -23.06 -9.54 -18.69
CA GLU A 43 -22.96 -9.09 -17.29
C GLU A 43 -22.23 -10.11 -16.41
N ALA A 44 -22.59 -11.39 -16.51
CA ALA A 44 -21.95 -12.45 -15.72
C ALA A 44 -20.45 -12.60 -16.08
N GLU A 45 -20.11 -12.53 -17.36
CA GLU A 45 -18.74 -12.55 -17.85
C GLU A 45 -17.94 -11.33 -17.33
N ALA A 46 -18.52 -10.14 -17.39
CA ALA A 46 -17.90 -8.89 -16.90
C ALA A 46 -17.67 -8.91 -15.38
N VAL A 47 -18.61 -9.45 -14.62
CA VAL A 47 -18.50 -9.63 -13.16
C VAL A 47 -17.40 -10.64 -12.83
N ALA A 48 -17.37 -11.79 -13.52
CA ALA A 48 -16.34 -12.82 -13.33
C ALA A 48 -14.93 -12.27 -13.62
N ASP A 49 -14.76 -11.55 -14.73
CA ASP A 49 -13.50 -10.89 -15.08
C ASP A 49 -13.06 -9.88 -14.03
N MET A 50 -14.00 -9.08 -13.51
CA MET A 50 -13.69 -8.09 -12.49
C MET A 50 -13.30 -8.74 -11.16
N LEU A 51 -13.99 -9.80 -10.74
CA LEU A 51 -13.64 -10.59 -9.56
C LEU A 51 -12.25 -11.22 -9.70
N ALA A 52 -11.93 -11.79 -10.87
CA ALA A 52 -10.62 -12.36 -11.14
C ALA A 52 -9.49 -11.31 -11.06
N ARG A 53 -9.73 -10.10 -11.59
CA ARG A 53 -8.78 -8.97 -11.50
C ARG A 53 -8.57 -8.52 -10.06
N VAL A 54 -9.66 -8.43 -9.29
CA VAL A 54 -9.59 -8.07 -7.86
C VAL A 54 -8.84 -9.15 -7.08
N ALA A 55 -9.15 -10.43 -7.28
CA ALA A 55 -8.48 -11.55 -6.63
C ALA A 55 -6.97 -11.57 -6.95
N LYS A 56 -6.59 -11.39 -8.24
CA LYS A 56 -5.19 -11.32 -8.66
C LYS A 56 -4.46 -10.13 -8.00
N ARG A 57 -5.10 -8.96 -7.94
CA ARG A 57 -4.52 -7.78 -7.31
C ARG A 57 -4.33 -7.97 -5.80
N THR A 58 -5.32 -8.55 -5.13
CA THR A 58 -5.27 -8.87 -3.69
C THR A 58 -4.14 -9.87 -3.39
N THR A 59 -4.04 -10.94 -4.17
CA THR A 59 -2.97 -11.94 -4.02
C THR A 59 -1.58 -11.33 -4.24
N THR A 60 -1.44 -10.48 -5.27
CA THR A 60 -0.17 -9.78 -5.55
C THR A 60 0.18 -8.80 -4.44
N GLN A 61 -0.80 -8.10 -3.89
CA GLN A 61 -0.59 -7.17 -2.78
C GLN A 61 -0.20 -7.91 -1.49
N HIS A 62 -0.81 -9.04 -1.19
CA HIS A 62 -0.44 -9.85 -0.03
C HIS A 62 0.98 -10.41 -0.13
N ALA A 63 1.39 -10.91 -1.29
CA ALA A 63 2.77 -11.34 -1.51
C ALA A 63 3.76 -10.18 -1.32
N SER A 64 3.42 -8.98 -1.79
CA SER A 64 4.21 -7.77 -1.60
C SER A 64 4.24 -7.30 -0.14
N ASP A 65 3.16 -7.46 0.61
CA ASP A 65 3.10 -7.14 2.05
C ASP A 65 3.93 -8.13 2.86
N GLU A 66 3.95 -9.41 2.52
CA GLU A 66 4.84 -10.41 3.15
C GLU A 66 6.31 -10.07 2.93
N GLN A 67 6.69 -9.70 1.72
CA GLN A 67 8.06 -9.26 1.40
C GLN A 67 8.43 -7.99 2.17
N LEU A 68 7.50 -7.05 2.29
CA LEU A 68 7.68 -5.83 3.07
C LEU A 68 7.86 -6.14 4.55
N ALA A 69 7.10 -7.07 5.12
CA ALA A 69 7.21 -7.51 6.51
C ALA A 69 8.55 -8.19 6.77
N GLN A 70 9.00 -9.07 5.89
CA GLN A 70 10.31 -9.70 5.97
C GLN A 70 11.43 -8.66 5.95
N ARG A 71 11.37 -7.70 5.02
CA ARG A 71 12.34 -6.60 4.94
C ARG A 71 12.36 -5.75 6.21
N ALA A 72 11.18 -5.41 6.75
CA ALA A 72 11.08 -4.68 8.00
C ALA A 72 11.70 -5.43 9.18
N HIS A 73 11.50 -6.74 9.26
CA HIS A 73 12.12 -7.59 10.26
C HIS A 73 13.65 -7.56 10.19
N GLU A 74 14.21 -7.70 9.00
CA GLU A 74 15.66 -7.66 8.76
C GLU A 74 16.27 -6.29 9.12
N LEU A 75 15.59 -5.20 8.73
CA LEU A 75 16.02 -3.83 9.04
C LEU A 75 15.94 -3.54 10.54
N ASN A 76 14.90 -4.01 11.22
CA ASN A 76 14.76 -3.89 12.67
C ASN A 76 15.92 -4.58 13.40
N ALA A 77 16.24 -5.81 13.03
CA ALA A 77 17.35 -6.55 13.63
C ALA A 77 18.71 -5.87 13.36
N LYS A 78 18.91 -5.38 12.14
CA LYS A 78 20.20 -4.85 11.70
C LYS A 78 20.50 -3.43 12.20
N TYR A 79 19.49 -2.57 12.24
CA TYR A 79 19.69 -1.12 12.49
C TYR A 79 19.06 -0.62 13.78
N LEU A 80 18.05 -1.33 14.31
CA LEU A 80 17.29 -0.90 15.49
C LEU A 80 17.43 -1.84 16.69
N ASP A 81 18.42 -2.74 16.66
CA ASP A 81 18.68 -3.69 17.74
C ASP A 81 17.42 -4.49 18.15
N SER A 82 16.54 -4.77 17.16
CA SER A 82 15.24 -5.46 17.34
C SER A 82 14.28 -4.76 18.30
N ARG A 83 14.38 -3.44 18.48
CA ARG A 83 13.56 -2.67 19.43
C ARG A 83 12.15 -2.38 18.92
N ALA A 84 11.96 -2.34 17.60
CA ALA A 84 10.65 -2.06 17.03
C ALA A 84 9.68 -3.21 17.27
N THR A 85 8.47 -2.89 17.73
CA THR A 85 7.36 -3.83 17.88
C THR A 85 6.36 -3.59 16.75
N VAL A 86 6.31 -4.50 15.79
CA VAL A 86 5.46 -4.37 14.61
C VAL A 86 4.19 -5.21 14.81
N GLY A 87 3.03 -4.56 14.80
CA GLY A 87 1.73 -5.24 14.76
C GLY A 87 1.44 -5.76 13.35
N SER A 88 1.54 -4.87 12.37
CA SER A 88 1.46 -5.22 10.94
C SER A 88 2.24 -4.20 10.11
N ILE A 89 2.63 -4.58 8.90
CA ILE A 89 3.16 -3.64 7.91
C ILE A 89 2.59 -3.96 6.52
N ARG A 90 2.13 -2.94 5.79
CA ARG A 90 1.50 -3.13 4.49
C ARG A 90 1.64 -1.93 3.57
N TRP A 91 1.53 -2.20 2.28
CA TRP A 91 1.41 -1.17 1.27
C TRP A 91 0.02 -0.53 1.27
N VAL A 92 -0.03 0.78 1.06
CA VAL A 92 -1.29 1.52 0.92
C VAL A 92 -1.21 2.52 -0.23
N SER A 93 -2.32 2.70 -0.95
CA SER A 93 -2.42 3.61 -2.10
C SER A 93 -3.02 4.99 -1.76
N ASN A 94 -3.45 5.20 -0.52
CA ASN A 94 -4.17 6.40 -0.10
C ASN A 94 -3.31 7.44 0.63
N GLN A 95 -1.99 7.28 0.64
CA GLN A 95 -1.06 8.25 1.23
C GLN A 95 -0.48 9.16 0.13
N ASN A 96 -1.08 10.34 -0.05
CA ASN A 96 -0.64 11.29 -1.07
C ASN A 96 0.40 12.30 -0.55
N THR A 97 0.40 12.58 0.75
CA THR A 97 1.27 13.59 1.40
C THR A 97 2.34 12.99 2.31
N ARG A 98 2.25 11.70 2.61
CA ARG A 98 3.18 10.97 3.49
C ARG A 98 3.75 9.76 2.76
N TRP A 99 4.94 9.35 3.15
CA TRP A 99 5.59 8.15 2.65
C TRP A 99 5.27 6.91 3.47
N GLY A 100 4.97 7.11 4.76
CA GLY A 100 4.56 6.09 5.70
C GLY A 100 3.75 6.67 6.84
N SER A 101 3.24 5.79 7.70
CA SER A 101 2.60 6.14 8.97
C SER A 101 2.59 4.95 9.92
N THR A 102 2.75 5.22 11.20
CA THR A 102 2.76 4.22 12.27
C THR A 102 1.69 4.55 13.31
N SER A 103 0.92 3.54 13.71
CA SER A 103 0.03 3.60 14.85
C SER A 103 0.79 3.22 16.11
N LEU A 104 0.99 4.16 17.02
CA LEU A 104 1.68 3.91 18.29
C LEU A 104 0.96 2.89 19.18
N ALA A 105 -0.36 2.84 19.09
CA ALA A 105 -1.17 1.96 19.92
C ALA A 105 -1.10 0.49 19.50
N THR A 106 -1.00 0.22 18.19
CA THR A 106 -1.06 -1.13 17.64
C THR A 106 0.24 -1.60 16.99
N GLY A 107 1.18 -0.69 16.73
CA GLY A 107 2.39 -0.99 15.95
C GLY A 107 2.09 -1.22 14.46
N ASP A 108 0.91 -0.84 13.97
CA ASP A 108 0.55 -0.99 12.56
C ASP A 108 1.23 0.07 11.70
N ILE A 109 1.98 -0.37 10.70
CA ILE A 109 2.73 0.47 9.78
C ILE A 109 2.10 0.41 8.39
N ARG A 110 1.96 1.58 7.78
CA ARG A 110 1.49 1.73 6.41
C ARG A 110 2.57 2.40 5.59
N ILE A 111 2.92 1.81 4.46
CA ILE A 111 3.93 2.33 3.53
C ILE A 111 3.25 2.69 2.20
N SER A 112 3.51 3.88 1.68
CA SER A 112 2.96 4.30 0.40
C SER A 112 3.46 3.41 -0.73
N ASP A 113 2.55 2.92 -1.59
CA ASP A 113 2.87 2.11 -2.77
C ASP A 113 3.72 2.88 -3.82
N ARG A 114 3.77 4.20 -3.73
CA ARG A 114 4.67 5.04 -4.52
C ARG A 114 6.14 4.68 -4.30
N LEU A 115 6.48 4.10 -3.15
CA LEU A 115 7.84 3.66 -2.81
C LEU A 115 8.21 2.28 -3.42
N GLN A 116 7.32 1.62 -4.13
CA GLN A 116 7.65 0.37 -4.83
C GLN A 116 8.63 0.56 -6.01
N LYS A 117 8.76 1.79 -6.49
CA LYS A 117 9.60 2.13 -7.66
C LYS A 117 10.86 2.94 -7.31
N VAL A 118 11.09 3.23 -6.02
CA VAL A 118 12.28 3.96 -5.59
C VAL A 118 13.46 3.01 -5.31
N PRO A 119 14.70 3.51 -5.29
CA PRO A 119 15.84 2.70 -4.88
C PRO A 119 15.69 2.11 -3.48
N ASP A 120 16.23 0.92 -3.26
CA ASP A 120 16.11 0.16 -2.00
C ASP A 120 16.50 0.99 -0.77
N TYR A 121 17.58 1.76 -0.82
CA TYR A 121 18.02 2.58 0.32
C TYR A 121 17.01 3.66 0.71
N VAL A 122 16.17 4.11 -0.24
CA VAL A 122 15.10 5.08 0.02
C VAL A 122 13.93 4.41 0.73
N LEU A 123 13.50 3.25 0.26
CA LEU A 123 12.48 2.43 0.91
C LEU A 123 12.93 2.03 2.33
N ASP A 124 14.16 1.56 2.48
CA ASP A 124 14.74 1.18 3.78
C ASP A 124 14.73 2.33 4.77
N SER A 125 15.08 3.52 4.34
CA SER A 125 15.05 4.71 5.18
C SER A 125 13.65 5.02 5.71
N VAL A 126 12.62 4.89 4.86
CA VAL A 126 11.22 5.09 5.28
C VAL A 126 10.78 3.98 6.23
N ILE A 127 11.09 2.71 5.94
CA ILE A 127 10.74 1.60 6.84
C ILE A 127 11.40 1.80 8.20
N ILE A 128 12.68 2.12 8.27
CA ILE A 128 13.40 2.35 9.54
C ILE A 128 12.80 3.55 10.29
N HIS A 129 12.40 4.61 9.61
CA HIS A 129 11.70 5.74 10.19
C HIS A 129 10.40 5.31 10.87
N GLU A 130 9.56 4.55 10.18
CA GLU A 130 8.28 4.07 10.71
C GLU A 130 8.48 3.04 11.84
N LEU A 131 9.45 2.15 11.71
CA LEU A 131 9.83 1.23 12.78
C LEU A 131 10.27 1.97 14.05
N THR A 132 11.01 3.06 13.91
CA THR A 132 11.47 3.88 15.04
C THR A 132 10.29 4.50 15.78
N HIS A 133 9.22 4.87 15.09
CA HIS A 133 7.99 5.35 15.70
C HIS A 133 7.29 4.33 16.59
N THR A 134 7.53 3.05 16.44
CA THR A 134 6.93 2.04 17.34
C THR A 134 7.42 2.14 18.77
N PHE A 135 8.56 2.79 19.02
CA PHE A 135 9.14 2.93 20.38
C PHE A 135 9.56 4.36 20.74
N ILE A 136 9.57 5.32 19.76
CA ILE A 136 9.81 6.74 20.02
C ILE A 136 8.72 7.57 19.34
N PRO A 137 7.79 8.15 20.12
CA PRO A 137 6.78 9.04 19.57
C PRO A 137 7.36 10.39 19.16
N GLY A 138 6.85 10.96 18.06
CA GLY A 138 7.33 12.24 17.52
C GLY A 138 8.75 12.16 16.95
N HIS A 139 9.42 13.30 16.84
CA HIS A 139 10.74 13.39 16.23
C HIS A 139 11.76 14.13 17.14
N PRO A 140 11.94 13.72 18.43
CA PRO A 140 12.98 14.29 19.27
C PRO A 140 14.36 13.88 18.74
N LYS A 141 15.42 14.46 19.28
CA LYS A 141 16.81 14.15 18.90
C LYS A 141 17.10 12.63 18.97
N GLU A 142 16.56 11.95 19.96
CA GLU A 142 16.70 10.49 20.12
C GLU A 142 16.11 9.72 18.94
N PHE A 143 14.96 10.16 18.41
CA PHE A 143 14.36 9.57 17.22
C PHE A 143 15.35 9.55 16.05
N TRP A 144 15.95 10.70 15.77
CA TRP A 144 16.90 10.83 14.65
C TRP A 144 18.17 10.02 14.87
N ASN A 145 18.62 9.87 16.10
CA ASN A 145 19.76 8.99 16.43
C ASN A 145 19.50 7.54 16.01
N TRP A 146 18.24 7.09 16.00
CA TRP A 146 17.84 5.77 15.53
C TRP A 146 17.52 5.76 14.04
N ALA A 147 16.68 6.65 13.57
CA ALA A 147 16.24 6.68 12.18
C ALA A 147 17.40 6.92 11.20
N ASP A 148 18.39 7.72 11.57
CA ASP A 148 19.56 8.03 10.75
C ASP A 148 20.60 6.89 10.71
N ARG A 149 20.37 5.77 11.41
CA ARG A 149 21.14 4.55 11.20
C ARG A 149 20.84 3.86 9.87
N ALA A 150 19.78 4.29 9.19
CA ALA A 150 19.46 3.83 7.84
C ALA A 150 20.64 4.04 6.87
N PRO A 151 20.93 3.09 5.98
CA PRO A 151 22.00 3.27 5.00
C PRO A 151 21.70 4.45 4.08
N LYS A 152 22.66 5.36 3.91
CA LYS A 152 22.53 6.55 3.08
C LYS A 152 21.34 7.47 3.48
N ALA A 153 21.07 7.60 4.79
CA ALA A 153 19.92 8.34 5.32
C ALA A 153 19.78 9.75 4.72
N GLU A 154 20.84 10.55 4.68
CA GLU A 154 20.79 11.90 4.10
C GLU A 154 20.47 11.89 2.60
N ARG A 155 21.01 10.93 1.86
CA ARG A 155 20.71 10.77 0.43
C ARG A 155 19.25 10.35 0.21
N ALA A 156 18.70 9.51 1.08
CA ALA A 156 17.30 9.11 1.04
C ALA A 156 16.37 10.30 1.31
N LYS A 157 16.68 11.14 2.29
CA LYS A 157 15.94 12.38 2.57
C LYS A 157 15.91 13.30 1.35
N GLY A 158 17.06 13.55 0.73
CA GLY A 158 17.15 14.37 -0.48
C GLY A 158 16.36 13.78 -1.66
N TYR A 159 16.40 12.45 -1.85
CA TYR A 159 15.60 11.78 -2.87
C TYR A 159 14.11 11.97 -2.64
N LEU A 160 13.62 11.74 -1.40
CA LEU A 160 12.21 11.88 -1.06
C LEU A 160 11.72 13.33 -1.19
N GLU A 161 12.55 14.30 -0.85
CA GLU A 161 12.23 15.73 -1.04
C GLU A 161 12.07 16.08 -2.52
N ALA A 162 13.00 15.64 -3.36
CA ALA A 162 12.91 15.83 -4.81
C ALA A 162 11.71 15.08 -5.41
N PHE A 163 11.47 13.85 -4.97
CA PHE A 163 10.35 13.06 -5.44
C PHE A 163 8.99 13.62 -5.01
N ALA A 164 8.90 14.25 -3.83
CA ALA A 164 7.69 14.95 -3.40
C ALA A 164 7.37 16.16 -4.29
N ARG A 165 8.40 16.87 -4.75
CA ARG A 165 8.25 18.08 -5.58
C ARG A 165 8.02 17.78 -7.05
N PHE A 166 8.71 16.77 -7.59
CA PHE A 166 8.82 16.53 -9.03
C PHE A 166 8.29 15.16 -9.48
N GLY A 167 7.99 14.25 -8.56
CA GLY A 167 7.57 12.87 -8.87
C GLY A 167 6.21 12.74 -9.57
N HIS A 168 5.54 13.84 -9.86
CA HIS A 168 4.30 13.89 -10.65
C HIS A 168 4.54 14.33 -12.10
N ILE A 169 5.77 14.65 -12.47
CA ILE A 169 6.13 14.96 -13.85
C ILE A 169 6.21 13.62 -14.55
N GLN A 170 5.14 13.27 -15.26
CA GLN A 170 5.19 12.20 -16.26
C GLN A 170 6.03 12.75 -17.42
N GLU A 171 7.09 12.02 -17.79
CA GLU A 171 7.74 12.23 -19.08
C GLU A 171 6.72 11.85 -20.16
N ASP A 172 6.31 12.84 -20.98
CA ASP A 172 5.51 12.65 -22.18
C ASP A 172 6.31 11.86 -23.23
#